data_cb0ba7907521ebe2bd9cf0203be29fb4
#
_entry.id   cb0ba7907521ebe2bd9cf0203be29fb4
#
_cell.length_a   1.000
_cell.length_b   1.000
_cell.length_c   1.000
_cell.angle_alpha   90.00
_cell.angle_beta   90.00
_cell.angle_gamma   90.00
#
_symmetry.space_group_name_H-M   'P 1'
#
loop_
_entity.id
_entity.type
_entity.pdbx_description
1 polymer ?
#
loop_
_entity_poly.entity_id
_entity_poly.type
_entity_poly.pdbx_seq_one_letter_code
_entity_poly.pdbx_strand_id
1 'polypeptide(L)'
;VADSAVEAASKGHEQKLSIALHKLAEEDPCFHVEHEIETNETVVRGLSDLHLRINLQRLKDRYGVEVKSRPPRIAYRETVGANAEGHHRHKKQTGGAGQFGEVFLRIEPLPRGTGFEFLDEVKGGTIPGQFMPAVEKGVRQVLASGAVAGYPIQDVRVIVYDGKHHAVDS
;
A
#
# COMPACT_ATOMS: atom_id res chain seq x y z
N VAL A 1 13.04 22.30 -8.09
CA VAL A 1 12.50 21.83 -6.80
C VAL A 1 13.32 20.64 -6.36
N ALA A 2 13.84 20.69 -5.14
CA ALA A 2 14.57 19.58 -4.52
C ALA A 2 13.71 18.93 -3.44
N ASP A 3 13.89 17.65 -3.25
CA ASP A 3 13.20 16.87 -2.20
C ASP A 3 14.18 15.93 -1.49
N SER A 4 13.89 15.64 -0.24
CA SER A 4 14.68 14.73 0.57
C SER A 4 13.80 14.06 1.62
N ALA A 5 13.99 12.76 1.81
CA ALA A 5 13.42 12.05 2.93
C ALA A 5 14.30 12.25 4.17
N VAL A 6 13.69 12.59 5.29
CA VAL A 6 14.39 12.87 6.55
C VAL A 6 13.88 11.98 7.68
N GLU A 7 14.79 11.58 8.53
CA GLU A 7 14.49 10.86 9.77
C GLU A 7 15.35 11.39 10.92
N ALA A 8 14.87 11.28 12.14
CA ALA A 8 15.64 11.67 13.30
C ALA A 8 16.90 10.80 13.44
N ALA A 9 18.05 11.42 13.64
CA ALA A 9 19.30 10.70 13.84
C ALA A 9 19.34 9.93 15.17
N SER A 10 18.59 10.40 16.17
CA SER A 10 18.53 9.81 17.50
C SER A 10 17.14 9.26 17.80
N LYS A 11 17.07 8.07 18.40
CA LYS A 11 15.81 7.49 18.87
C LYS A 11 15.12 8.40 19.87
N GLY A 12 13.79 8.51 19.78
CA GLY A 12 12.99 9.35 20.67
C GLY A 12 12.89 10.82 20.25
N HIS A 13 13.57 11.23 19.18
CA HIS A 13 13.49 12.59 18.65
C HIS A 13 12.47 12.75 17.50
N GLU A 14 11.72 11.70 17.14
CA GLU A 14 10.78 11.70 16.02
C GLU A 14 9.68 12.77 16.21
N GLN A 15 9.13 12.85 17.42
CA GLN A 15 8.10 13.83 17.73
C GLN A 15 8.66 15.26 17.74
N LYS A 16 9.85 15.44 18.29
CA LYS A 16 10.57 16.73 18.28
C LYS A 16 10.88 17.18 16.86
N LEU A 17 11.31 16.25 16.01
CA LEU A 17 11.54 16.50 14.59
C LEU A 17 10.28 16.97 13.88
N SER A 18 9.16 16.28 14.07
CA SER A 18 7.88 16.65 13.46
C SER A 18 7.45 18.07 13.83
N ILE A 19 7.52 18.43 15.11
CA ILE A 19 7.18 19.76 15.59
C ILE A 19 8.10 20.83 14.99
N ALA A 20 9.41 20.56 14.97
CA ALA A 20 10.40 21.48 14.45
C ALA A 20 10.27 21.71 12.94
N LEU A 21 9.99 20.64 12.17
CA LEU A 21 9.75 20.74 10.73
C LEU A 21 8.51 21.59 10.42
N HIS A 22 7.42 21.42 11.17
CA HIS A 22 6.21 22.23 10.98
C HIS A 22 6.46 23.72 11.28
N LYS A 23 7.22 24.02 12.33
CA LYS A 23 7.60 25.42 12.62
C LYS A 23 8.44 26.03 11.51
N LEU A 24 9.39 25.29 10.94
CA LEU A 24 10.15 25.78 9.78
C LEU A 24 9.28 26.00 8.56
N ALA A 25 8.30 25.15 8.30
CA ALA A 25 7.36 25.32 7.21
C ALA A 25 6.45 26.52 7.39
N GLU A 26 6.10 26.89 8.63
CA GLU A 26 5.36 28.11 8.94
C GLU A 26 6.20 29.37 8.70
N GLU A 27 7.50 29.31 8.95
CA GLU A 27 8.43 30.44 8.73
C GLU A 27 8.81 30.65 7.26
N ASP A 28 8.82 29.59 6.47
CA ASP A 28 9.30 29.59 5.07
C ASP A 28 8.25 28.98 4.13
N PRO A 29 7.53 29.80 3.35
CA PRO A 29 6.49 29.33 2.45
C PRO A 29 7.01 28.47 1.30
N CYS A 30 8.31 28.45 1.06
CA CYS A 30 8.95 27.61 0.05
C CYS A 30 9.46 26.28 0.59
N PHE A 31 9.33 26.05 1.89
CA PHE A 31 9.71 24.81 2.56
C PHE A 31 8.46 24.03 2.93
N HIS A 32 8.29 22.85 2.33
CA HIS A 32 7.12 22.00 2.52
C HIS A 32 7.52 20.70 3.21
N VAL A 33 6.65 20.23 4.08
CA VAL A 33 6.82 18.96 4.79
C VAL A 33 5.59 18.10 4.53
N GLU A 34 5.82 16.90 4.03
CA GLU A 34 4.77 15.92 3.75
C GLU A 34 5.13 14.56 4.36
N HIS A 35 4.11 13.85 4.82
CA HIS A 35 4.26 12.45 5.18
C HIS A 35 3.76 11.57 4.04
N GLU A 36 4.68 10.87 3.39
CA GLU A 36 4.37 9.94 2.31
C GLU A 36 3.96 8.58 2.91
N ILE A 37 2.66 8.32 2.88
CA ILE A 37 2.07 7.13 3.52
C ILE A 37 2.56 5.84 2.86
N GLU A 38 2.69 5.82 1.54
CA GLU A 38 3.05 4.62 0.79
C GLU A 38 4.46 4.13 1.07
N THR A 39 5.39 5.02 1.27
CA THR A 39 6.78 4.71 1.59
C THR A 39 7.09 4.85 3.08
N ASN A 40 6.12 5.35 3.86
CA ASN A 40 6.26 5.69 5.27
C ASN A 40 7.48 6.58 5.53
N GLU A 41 7.57 7.66 4.76
CA GLU A 41 8.67 8.61 4.83
C GLU A 41 8.16 10.02 5.11
N THR A 42 8.93 10.79 5.89
CA THR A 42 8.76 12.24 5.98
C THR A 42 9.62 12.88 4.90
N VAL A 43 8.99 13.56 3.95
CA VAL A 43 9.65 14.20 2.82
C VAL A 43 9.60 15.71 2.98
N VAL A 44 10.74 16.36 2.86
CA VAL A 44 10.86 17.81 2.81
C VAL A 44 11.15 18.25 1.39
N ARG A 45 10.51 19.32 0.96
CA ARG A 45 10.67 19.91 -0.37
C ARG A 45 11.07 21.36 -0.25
N GLY A 46 11.97 21.79 -1.13
CA GLY A 46 12.46 23.15 -1.19
C GLY A 46 12.81 23.59 -2.60
N LEU A 47 13.27 24.83 -2.73
CA LEU A 47 13.63 25.43 -4.02
C LEU A 47 14.88 24.77 -4.64
N SER A 48 15.81 24.35 -3.80
CA SER A 48 17.10 23.77 -4.20
C SER A 48 17.71 22.92 -3.08
N ASP A 49 18.73 22.13 -3.39
CA ASP A 49 19.50 21.38 -2.40
C ASP A 49 20.11 22.29 -1.33
N LEU A 50 20.58 23.47 -1.73
CA LEU A 50 21.11 24.47 -0.80
C LEU A 50 20.02 24.95 0.16
N HIS A 51 18.83 25.24 -0.33
CA HIS A 51 17.69 25.64 0.48
C HIS A 51 17.32 24.56 1.52
N LEU A 52 17.28 23.30 1.10
CA LEU A 52 17.04 22.18 2.02
C LEU A 52 18.15 22.06 3.08
N ARG A 53 19.44 22.15 2.68
CA ARG A 53 20.55 22.10 3.63
C ARG A 53 20.49 23.21 4.66
N ILE A 54 20.16 24.44 4.26
CA ILE A 54 20.02 25.58 5.18
C ILE A 54 18.92 25.30 6.19
N ASN A 55 17.77 24.81 5.76
CA ASN A 55 16.65 24.50 6.66
C ASN A 55 16.99 23.34 7.60
N LEU A 56 17.64 22.29 7.12
CA LEU A 56 18.10 21.18 7.98
C LEU A 56 19.16 21.62 8.98
N GLN A 57 20.04 22.56 8.61
CA GLN A 57 21.01 23.18 9.54
C GLN A 57 20.27 24.01 10.60
N ARG A 58 19.23 24.75 10.25
CA ARG A 58 18.37 25.46 11.21
C ARG A 58 17.68 24.54 12.20
N LEU A 59 17.26 23.33 11.78
CA LEU A 59 16.74 22.31 12.70
C LEU A 59 17.76 21.98 13.80
N LYS A 60 19.02 21.78 13.42
CA LYS A 60 20.08 21.47 14.37
C LYS A 60 20.36 22.66 15.29
N ASP A 61 20.55 23.84 14.71
CA ASP A 61 21.02 25.03 15.43
C ASP A 61 19.95 25.61 16.36
N ARG A 62 18.68 25.66 15.90
CA ARG A 62 17.58 26.28 16.67
C ARG A 62 16.80 25.30 17.53
N TYR A 63 16.62 24.07 17.06
CA TYR A 63 15.78 23.07 17.72
C TYR A 63 16.55 21.90 18.31
N GLY A 64 17.86 21.83 18.06
CA GLY A 64 18.72 20.76 18.56
C GLY A 64 18.32 19.37 18.03
N VAL A 65 17.82 19.30 16.80
CA VAL A 65 17.41 18.05 16.15
C VAL A 65 18.33 17.78 14.98
N GLU A 66 19.07 16.68 15.05
CA GLU A 66 19.85 16.16 13.93
C GLU A 66 19.02 15.19 13.11
N VAL A 67 19.13 15.28 11.79
CA VAL A 67 18.42 14.42 10.84
C VAL A 67 19.42 13.68 9.94
N LYS A 68 19.01 12.48 9.55
CA LYS A 68 19.58 11.76 8.40
C LYS A 68 18.70 12.04 7.20
N SER A 69 19.32 12.44 6.10
CA SER A 69 18.64 12.74 4.85
C SER A 69 19.07 11.77 3.76
N ARG A 70 18.14 11.40 2.89
CA ARG A 70 18.36 10.54 1.73
C ARG A 70 17.37 10.90 0.63
N PRO A 71 17.61 10.51 -0.62
CA PRO A 71 16.59 10.63 -1.66
C PRO A 71 15.32 9.91 -1.27
N PRO A 72 14.12 10.49 -1.52
CA PRO A 72 12.86 9.82 -1.28
C PRO A 72 12.75 8.52 -2.07
N ARG A 73 12.10 7.53 -1.51
CA ARG A 73 11.81 6.30 -2.24
C ARG A 73 10.71 6.54 -3.26
N ILE A 74 10.79 5.82 -4.38
CA ILE A 74 9.76 5.85 -5.40
C ILE A 74 8.67 4.84 -4.99
N ALA A 75 7.42 5.30 -4.93
CA ALA A 75 6.28 4.44 -4.69
C ALA A 75 5.93 3.68 -5.98
N TYR A 76 6.57 2.54 -6.19
CA TYR A 76 6.26 1.67 -7.32
C TYR A 76 4.91 0.98 -7.15
N ARG A 77 4.33 0.60 -8.29
CA ARG A 77 3.15 -0.26 -8.38
C ARG A 77 3.44 -1.44 -9.27
N GLU A 78 2.91 -2.59 -8.89
CA GLU A 78 2.89 -3.76 -9.76
C GLU A 78 1.64 -3.75 -10.64
N THR A 79 1.70 -4.41 -11.76
CA THR A 79 0.54 -4.68 -12.62
C THR A 79 0.71 -6.03 -13.32
N VAL A 80 -0.33 -6.48 -14.01
CA VAL A 80 -0.30 -7.71 -14.80
C VAL A 80 -0.20 -7.37 -16.28
N GLY A 81 0.59 -8.14 -17.02
CA GLY A 81 0.80 -7.95 -18.45
C GLY A 81 -0.06 -8.84 -19.34
N ALA A 82 -0.70 -9.85 -18.78
CA ALA A 82 -1.52 -10.82 -19.52
C ALA A 82 -2.63 -11.38 -18.63
N ASN A 83 -3.62 -11.99 -19.27
CA ASN A 83 -4.66 -12.74 -18.55
C ASN A 83 -4.06 -13.97 -17.89
N ALA A 84 -4.52 -14.28 -16.71
CA ALA A 84 -4.14 -15.49 -15.98
C ALA A 84 -5.34 -16.04 -15.21
N GLU A 85 -5.32 -17.34 -14.98
CA GLU A 85 -6.31 -18.02 -14.16
C GLU A 85 -5.63 -18.63 -12.94
N GLY A 86 -6.32 -18.60 -11.82
CA GLY A 86 -5.86 -19.16 -10.56
C GLY A 86 -6.98 -19.89 -9.84
N HIS A 87 -6.58 -20.87 -9.05
CA HIS A 87 -7.49 -21.67 -8.27
C HIS A 87 -6.88 -21.92 -6.89
N HIS A 88 -7.69 -21.76 -5.87
CA HIS A 88 -7.30 -22.09 -4.51
C HIS A 88 -8.39 -22.88 -3.80
N ARG A 89 -7.96 -23.92 -3.09
CA ARG A 89 -8.81 -24.77 -2.27
C ARG A 89 -8.33 -24.71 -0.82
N HIS A 90 -9.19 -24.23 0.05
CA HIS A 90 -8.98 -24.27 1.49
C HIS A 90 -9.75 -25.46 2.09
N LYS A 91 -9.03 -26.34 2.76
CA LYS A 91 -9.63 -27.43 3.54
C LYS A 91 -8.92 -27.53 4.87
N LYS A 92 -9.67 -27.34 5.94
CA LYS A 92 -9.17 -27.52 7.31
C LYS A 92 -10.16 -28.36 8.10
N GLN A 93 -9.68 -29.44 8.68
CA GLN A 93 -10.49 -30.34 9.49
C GLN A 93 -9.71 -30.67 10.77
N THR A 94 -10.13 -30.10 11.90
CA THR A 94 -9.53 -30.33 13.21
C THR A 94 -10.66 -30.52 14.24
N GLY A 95 -11.02 -31.77 14.50
CA GLY A 95 -11.86 -32.17 15.66
C GLY A 95 -13.20 -31.45 15.80
N GLY A 96 -14.03 -31.39 14.75
CA GLY A 96 -15.33 -30.72 14.76
C GLY A 96 -15.80 -30.36 13.34
N ALA A 97 -16.66 -29.32 13.21
CA ALA A 97 -17.03 -28.77 11.91
C ALA A 97 -15.78 -28.28 11.18
N GLY A 98 -15.52 -28.81 9.98
CA GLY A 98 -14.39 -28.44 9.16
C GLY A 98 -14.59 -27.10 8.47
N GLN A 99 -13.55 -26.60 7.79
CA GLN A 99 -13.63 -25.44 6.90
C GLN A 99 -13.35 -25.90 5.47
N PHE A 100 -14.22 -25.54 4.54
CA PHE A 100 -14.04 -25.86 3.13
C PHE A 100 -14.49 -24.71 2.25
N GLY A 101 -13.63 -24.30 1.35
CA GLY A 101 -13.92 -23.32 0.31
C GLY A 101 -12.99 -23.47 -0.87
N GLU A 102 -13.51 -23.36 -2.07
CA GLU A 102 -12.76 -23.43 -3.30
C GLU A 102 -13.19 -22.28 -4.21
N VAL A 103 -12.23 -21.58 -4.78
CA VAL A 103 -12.47 -20.39 -5.61
C VAL A 103 -11.62 -20.45 -6.86
N PHE A 104 -12.24 -20.18 -8.00
CA PHE A 104 -11.60 -20.03 -9.30
C PHE A 104 -11.66 -18.58 -9.71
N LEU A 105 -10.49 -18.00 -9.97
CA LEU A 105 -10.31 -16.61 -10.30
C LEU A 105 -9.67 -16.46 -11.67
N ARG A 106 -10.08 -15.42 -12.40
CA ARG A 106 -9.40 -14.92 -13.59
C ARG A 106 -8.93 -13.51 -13.36
N ILE A 107 -7.72 -13.19 -13.79
CA ILE A 107 -7.12 -11.87 -13.71
C ILE A 107 -6.92 -11.35 -15.12
N GLU A 108 -7.34 -10.11 -15.36
CA GLU A 108 -7.21 -9.43 -16.63
C GLU A 108 -6.54 -8.06 -16.42
N PRO A 109 -5.60 -7.67 -17.30
CA PRO A 109 -5.02 -6.34 -17.26
C PRO A 109 -6.06 -5.29 -17.67
N LEU A 110 -6.03 -4.15 -17.01
CA LEU A 110 -6.82 -2.97 -17.35
C LEU A 110 -5.91 -1.86 -17.93
N PRO A 111 -6.47 -0.90 -18.67
CA PRO A 111 -5.74 0.27 -19.09
C PRO A 111 -5.14 1.03 -17.90
N ARG A 112 -3.96 1.62 -18.12
CA ARG A 112 -3.25 2.36 -17.07
C ARG A 112 -4.12 3.47 -16.48
N GLY A 113 -4.16 3.53 -15.15
CA GLY A 113 -4.94 4.51 -14.41
C GLY A 113 -6.38 4.08 -14.08
N THR A 114 -6.82 2.88 -14.49
CA THR A 114 -8.17 2.37 -14.22
C THR A 114 -8.35 1.92 -12.77
N GLY A 115 -7.26 1.47 -12.12
CA GLY A 115 -7.29 1.02 -10.73
C GLY A 115 -7.64 -0.44 -10.57
N PHE A 116 -8.75 -0.73 -9.92
CA PHE A 116 -9.16 -2.11 -9.59
C PHE A 116 -10.64 -2.31 -9.90
N GLU A 117 -10.95 -3.45 -10.55
CA GLU A 117 -12.31 -3.92 -10.76
C GLU A 117 -12.46 -5.35 -10.24
N PHE A 118 -13.58 -5.59 -9.58
CA PHE A 118 -13.97 -6.93 -9.10
C PHE A 118 -15.31 -7.33 -9.73
N LEU A 119 -15.34 -8.48 -10.37
CA LEU A 119 -16.54 -9.02 -11.01
C LEU A 119 -16.89 -10.38 -10.44
N ASP A 120 -18.18 -10.59 -10.24
CA ASP A 120 -18.78 -11.88 -9.90
C ASP A 120 -19.50 -12.45 -11.13
N GLU A 121 -18.92 -13.49 -11.71
CA GLU A 121 -19.49 -14.25 -12.83
C GLU A 121 -19.92 -15.66 -12.42
N VAL A 122 -20.03 -15.91 -11.13
CA VAL A 122 -20.42 -17.24 -10.61
C VAL A 122 -21.84 -17.59 -11.05
N LYS A 123 -21.99 -18.76 -11.67
CA LYS A 123 -23.26 -19.27 -12.12
C LYS A 123 -23.74 -20.41 -11.23
N GLY A 124 -25.07 -20.53 -11.09
CA GLY A 124 -25.66 -21.66 -10.40
C GLY A 124 -25.54 -21.72 -8.88
N GLY A 125 -25.12 -20.59 -8.24
CA GLY A 125 -25.05 -20.52 -6.78
C GLY A 125 -23.96 -21.39 -6.14
N THR A 126 -22.93 -21.74 -6.90
CA THR A 126 -21.80 -22.56 -6.42
C THR A 126 -21.04 -21.88 -5.28
N ILE A 127 -21.05 -20.54 -5.27
CA ILE A 127 -20.65 -19.72 -4.12
C ILE A 127 -21.85 -18.84 -3.77
N PRO A 128 -22.43 -18.95 -2.56
CA PRO A 128 -23.47 -18.03 -2.12
C PRO A 128 -23.01 -16.58 -2.14
N GLY A 129 -23.88 -15.67 -2.61
CA GLY A 129 -23.53 -14.24 -2.72
C GLY A 129 -23.08 -13.59 -1.42
N GLN A 130 -23.51 -14.14 -0.27
CA GLN A 130 -23.07 -13.68 1.05
C GLN A 130 -21.55 -13.83 1.29
N PHE A 131 -20.85 -14.71 0.55
CA PHE A 131 -19.42 -14.92 0.68
C PHE A 131 -18.59 -14.04 -0.28
N MET A 132 -19.21 -13.42 -1.28
CA MET A 132 -18.51 -12.55 -2.23
C MET A 132 -17.76 -11.37 -1.58
N PRO A 133 -18.30 -10.68 -0.59
CA PRO A 133 -17.55 -9.63 0.11
C PRO A 133 -16.28 -10.13 0.78
N ALA A 134 -16.29 -11.36 1.31
CA ALA A 134 -15.11 -11.97 1.92
C ALA A 134 -14.06 -12.31 0.87
N VAL A 135 -14.46 -12.82 -0.29
CA VAL A 135 -13.56 -13.09 -1.43
C VAL A 135 -12.94 -11.79 -1.94
N GLU A 136 -13.73 -10.76 -2.15
CA GLU A 136 -13.24 -9.45 -2.57
C GLU A 136 -12.24 -8.85 -1.57
N LYS A 137 -12.55 -8.95 -0.28
CA LYS A 137 -11.63 -8.49 0.78
C LYS A 137 -10.30 -9.22 0.73
N GLY A 138 -10.31 -10.54 0.56
CA GLY A 138 -9.09 -11.34 0.41
C GLY A 138 -8.27 -10.93 -0.81
N VAL A 139 -8.92 -10.72 -1.94
CA VAL A 139 -8.28 -10.22 -3.17
C VAL A 139 -7.64 -8.85 -2.93
N ARG A 140 -8.36 -7.92 -2.34
CA ARG A 140 -7.82 -6.56 -2.02
C ARG A 140 -6.61 -6.61 -1.09
N GLN A 141 -6.58 -7.52 -0.13
CA GLN A 141 -5.42 -7.70 0.76
C GLN A 141 -4.17 -8.16 -0.02
N VAL A 142 -4.32 -9.12 -0.92
CA VAL A 142 -3.22 -9.60 -1.76
C VAL A 142 -2.75 -8.50 -2.71
N LEU A 143 -3.65 -7.76 -3.33
CA LEU A 143 -3.31 -6.64 -4.21
C LEU A 143 -2.54 -5.54 -3.46
N ALA A 144 -2.89 -5.26 -2.21
CA ALA A 144 -2.21 -4.28 -1.38
C ALA A 144 -0.78 -4.70 -1.01
N SER A 145 -0.53 -6.00 -0.83
CA SER A 145 0.79 -6.53 -0.46
C SER A 145 1.71 -6.82 -1.65
N GLY A 146 1.16 -6.88 -2.86
CA GLY A 146 1.90 -7.23 -4.07
C GLY A 146 2.16 -8.73 -4.23
N ALA A 147 2.60 -9.14 -5.42
CA ALA A 147 2.82 -10.54 -5.77
C ALA A 147 4.30 -10.90 -5.96
N VAL A 148 5.08 -10.01 -6.54
CA VAL A 148 6.47 -10.29 -6.94
C VAL A 148 7.47 -9.48 -6.12
N ALA A 149 7.34 -8.16 -6.16
CA ALA A 149 8.28 -7.24 -5.51
C ALA A 149 7.74 -6.62 -4.21
N GLY A 150 6.52 -6.95 -3.80
CA GLY A 150 5.90 -6.44 -2.58
C GLY A 150 5.29 -5.04 -2.73
N TYR A 151 5.13 -4.54 -3.96
CA TYR A 151 4.44 -3.28 -4.23
C TYR A 151 2.97 -3.51 -4.52
N PRO A 152 2.07 -2.59 -4.12
CA PRO A 152 0.65 -2.73 -4.41
C PRO A 152 0.38 -2.91 -5.91
N ILE A 153 -0.54 -3.82 -6.23
CA ILE A 153 -0.95 -4.11 -7.61
C ILE A 153 -2.11 -3.21 -7.99
N GLN A 154 -2.05 -2.62 -9.17
CA GLN A 154 -3.13 -1.80 -9.74
C GLN A 154 -3.36 -2.11 -11.22
N ASP A 155 -4.44 -1.55 -11.79
CA ASP A 155 -4.84 -1.71 -13.17
C ASP A 155 -5.12 -3.17 -13.53
N VAL A 156 -5.88 -3.82 -12.65
CA VAL A 156 -6.28 -5.23 -12.77
C VAL A 156 -7.78 -5.40 -12.55
N ARG A 157 -8.34 -6.32 -13.30
CA ARG A 157 -9.69 -6.85 -13.08
C ARG A 157 -9.58 -8.26 -12.54
N VAL A 158 -10.27 -8.53 -11.45
CA VAL A 158 -10.35 -9.87 -10.87
C VAL A 158 -11.78 -10.36 -11.03
N ILE A 159 -11.94 -11.53 -11.61
CA ILE A 159 -13.22 -12.15 -11.93
C ILE A 159 -13.28 -13.48 -11.18
N VAL A 160 -14.31 -13.63 -10.35
CA VAL A 160 -14.65 -14.91 -9.74
C VAL A 160 -15.66 -15.57 -10.67
N TYR A 161 -15.33 -16.73 -11.23
CA TYR A 161 -16.20 -17.38 -12.20
C TYR A 161 -16.72 -18.74 -11.77
N ASP A 162 -16.09 -19.37 -10.77
CA ASP A 162 -16.55 -20.64 -10.21
C ASP A 162 -16.01 -20.85 -8.80
N GLY A 163 -16.56 -21.84 -8.11
CA GLY A 163 -16.11 -22.24 -6.79
C GLY A 163 -16.94 -23.35 -6.20
N LYS A 164 -16.58 -23.77 -4.99
CA LYS A 164 -17.32 -24.75 -4.20
C LYS A 164 -17.31 -24.35 -2.73
N HIS A 165 -18.40 -24.60 -2.08
CA HIS A 165 -18.53 -24.45 -0.63
C HIS A 165 -19.22 -25.67 -0.04
N HIS A 166 -19.04 -25.88 1.25
CA HIS A 166 -19.76 -26.92 2.00
C HIS A 166 -20.68 -26.23 3.00
N ALA A 167 -21.97 -26.50 2.94
CA ALA A 167 -22.99 -25.83 3.76
C ALA A 167 -22.78 -25.96 5.29
N VAL A 168 -22.01 -26.97 5.71
CA VAL A 168 -21.70 -27.23 7.13
C VAL A 168 -20.29 -26.74 7.52
N ASP A 169 -19.40 -26.57 6.55
CA ASP A 169 -17.97 -26.30 6.75
C ASP A 169 -17.54 -24.91 6.19
N SER A 170 -18.49 -24.01 5.95
CA SER A 170 -18.20 -22.68 5.35
C SER A 170 -18.54 -21.54 6.27
#